data_9905657bb248bf032a17731cd64e8e83
#
_entry.id   9905657bb248bf032a17731cd64e8e83
#
_cell.length_a   1.000
_cell.length_b   1.000
_cell.length_c   1.000
_cell.angle_alpha   90.00
_cell.angle_beta   90.00
_cell.angle_gamma   90.00
#
_symmetry.space_group_name_H-M   'P 1'
#
loop_
_entity.id
_entity.type
_entity.pdbx_description
1 polymer ?
#
loop_
_entity_poly.entity_id
_entity_poly.type
_entity_poly.pdbx_seq_one_letter_code
_entity_poly.pdbx_strand_id
1 'polypeptide(L)'
;FPVLRTEFGNIAVSTVQNDPMVFAAYAMRGVEIMFRTATLFNKLDVQAIAGFNNFYSAMSNITFPADSAYAKGGGGSLIVGPRGQVLAEDPSNDEAIIEAEIDMAALRQGRGRPRHIPHYPMGVVDPVFKQYVEEFPLNHLDVPVEQLPDSGQEMKVLMDKQSRWKAR
;
A
#
# COMPACT_ATOMS: atom_id res chain seq x y z
N PHE A 1 -9.21 3.13 8.58
CA PHE A 1 -8.86 1.83 7.99
C PHE A 1 -10.06 0.88 8.08
N PRO A 2 -11.07 1.06 7.24
CA PRO A 2 -12.26 0.19 7.24
C PRO A 2 -11.90 -1.21 6.72
N VAL A 3 -12.46 -2.22 7.37
CA VAL A 3 -12.33 -3.63 6.97
C VAL A 3 -13.71 -4.24 6.91
N LEU A 4 -14.09 -4.72 5.74
CA LEU A 4 -15.33 -5.44 5.51
C LEU A 4 -15.13 -6.90 5.94
N ARG A 5 -15.93 -7.36 6.90
CA ARG A 5 -15.95 -8.74 7.36
C ARG A 5 -16.96 -9.52 6.54
N THR A 6 -16.50 -10.53 5.81
CA THR A 6 -17.36 -11.37 4.95
C THR A 6 -17.10 -12.85 5.23
N GLU A 7 -17.97 -13.70 4.75
CA GLU A 7 -17.78 -15.16 4.78
C GLU A 7 -16.55 -15.59 3.94
N PHE A 8 -16.22 -14.85 2.90
CA PHE A 8 -15.07 -15.11 2.03
C PHE A 8 -13.73 -14.67 2.64
N GLY A 9 -13.77 -13.76 3.59
CA GLY A 9 -12.58 -13.19 4.24
C GLY A 9 -12.75 -11.74 4.65
N ASN A 10 -11.72 -11.20 5.28
CA ASN A 10 -11.65 -9.81 5.69
C ASN A 10 -11.07 -8.97 4.56
N ILE A 11 -11.88 -8.11 3.98
CA ILE A 11 -11.59 -7.37 2.75
C ILE A 11 -11.36 -5.89 3.07
N ALA A 12 -10.37 -5.29 2.43
CA ALA A 12 -10.22 -3.83 2.37
C ALA A 12 -9.94 -3.37 0.93
N VAL A 13 -10.26 -2.11 0.68
CA VAL A 13 -9.98 -1.42 -0.58
C VAL A 13 -9.12 -0.20 -0.29
N SER A 14 -8.09 0.05 -1.08
CA SER A 14 -7.22 1.20 -0.94
C SER A 14 -6.73 1.70 -2.29
N THR A 15 -6.65 3.02 -2.42
CA THR A 15 -6.01 3.70 -3.56
C THR A 15 -4.58 4.14 -3.24
N VAL A 16 -4.12 3.94 -2.01
CA VAL A 16 -2.74 4.24 -1.59
C VAL A 16 -1.78 3.32 -2.34
N GLN A 17 -0.69 3.89 -2.86
CA GLN A 17 0.26 3.16 -3.69
C GLN A 17 1.53 2.77 -2.93
N ASN A 18 2.20 3.73 -2.32
CA ASN A 18 3.58 3.59 -1.89
C ASN A 18 3.79 3.84 -0.39
N ASP A 19 2.76 3.62 0.43
CA ASP A 19 2.89 3.75 1.87
C ASP A 19 2.78 2.39 2.57
N PRO A 20 3.92 1.75 2.90
CA PRO A 20 3.93 0.44 3.54
C PRO A 20 3.27 0.45 4.92
N MET A 21 3.25 1.59 5.62
CA MET A 21 2.66 1.70 6.96
C MET A 21 1.13 1.67 6.91
N VAL A 22 0.53 2.23 5.86
CA VAL A 22 -0.92 2.11 5.63
C VAL A 22 -1.33 0.65 5.47
N PHE A 23 -0.57 -0.13 4.70
CA PHE A 23 -0.86 -1.54 4.50
C PHE A 23 -0.58 -2.38 5.74
N ALA A 24 0.44 -2.04 6.52
CA ALA A 24 0.69 -2.65 7.83
C ALA A 24 -0.49 -2.39 8.80
N ALA A 25 -1.05 -1.19 8.81
CA ALA A 25 -2.23 -0.87 9.61
C ALA A 25 -3.46 -1.71 9.20
N TYR A 26 -3.69 -1.92 7.91
CA TYR A 26 -4.74 -2.83 7.43
C TYR A 26 -4.48 -4.28 7.85
N ALA A 27 -3.24 -4.75 7.77
CA ALA A 27 -2.88 -6.10 8.21
C ALA A 27 -3.12 -6.28 9.71
N MET A 28 -2.75 -5.29 10.55
CA MET A 28 -3.02 -5.29 11.99
C MET A 28 -4.52 -5.29 12.29
N ARG A 29 -5.35 -4.74 11.41
CA ARG A 29 -6.82 -4.83 11.49
C ARG A 29 -7.37 -6.16 10.96
N GLY A 30 -6.49 -7.07 10.52
CA GLY A 30 -6.83 -8.42 10.13
C GLY A 30 -7.31 -8.54 8.68
N VAL A 31 -6.92 -7.65 7.80
CA VAL A 31 -7.21 -7.77 6.36
C VAL A 31 -6.57 -9.03 5.81
N GLU A 32 -7.32 -9.77 5.00
CA GLU A 32 -6.92 -11.00 4.36
C GLU A 32 -6.83 -10.85 2.83
N ILE A 33 -7.69 -10.00 2.28
CA ILE A 33 -7.73 -9.68 0.86
C ILE A 33 -7.72 -8.14 0.72
N MET A 34 -6.70 -7.63 0.07
CA MET A 34 -6.54 -6.20 -0.21
C MET A 34 -6.81 -5.94 -1.69
N PHE A 35 -7.89 -5.23 -1.99
CA PHE A 35 -8.12 -4.69 -3.31
C PHE A 35 -7.44 -3.32 -3.43
N ARG A 36 -6.67 -3.16 -4.48
CA ARG A 36 -5.95 -1.92 -4.78
C ARG A 36 -6.36 -1.42 -6.15
N THR A 37 -6.61 -0.14 -6.22
CA THR A 37 -6.84 0.57 -7.49
C THR A 37 -5.79 1.65 -7.62
N ALA A 38 -5.15 1.75 -8.76
CA ALA A 38 -4.10 2.73 -8.93
C ALA A 38 -3.93 3.14 -10.39
N THR A 39 -3.25 4.25 -10.52
CA THR A 39 -2.63 4.73 -11.74
C THR A 39 -1.14 4.82 -11.44
N LEU A 40 -0.27 4.27 -12.27
CA LEU A 40 1.19 4.34 -12.06
C LEU A 40 1.64 3.63 -10.78
N PHE A 41 1.58 2.33 -10.74
CA PHE A 41 2.10 1.55 -9.61
C PHE A 41 3.41 0.81 -9.98
N ASN A 42 4.13 0.36 -8.95
CA ASN A 42 5.27 -0.52 -9.11
C ASN A 42 4.87 -1.95 -8.70
N LYS A 43 5.06 -2.90 -9.61
CA LYS A 43 4.77 -4.31 -9.37
C LYS A 43 5.51 -4.86 -8.14
N LEU A 44 6.78 -4.49 -7.97
CA LEU A 44 7.59 -4.93 -6.84
C LEU A 44 6.99 -4.48 -5.50
N ASP A 45 6.44 -3.26 -5.44
CA ASP A 45 5.82 -2.74 -4.22
C ASP A 45 4.55 -3.54 -3.87
N VAL A 46 3.75 -3.93 -4.88
CA VAL A 46 2.57 -4.79 -4.66
C VAL A 46 2.98 -6.13 -4.07
N GLN A 47 4.02 -6.75 -4.63
CA GLN A 47 4.55 -8.02 -4.17
C GLN A 47 5.15 -7.93 -2.76
N ALA A 48 5.99 -6.93 -2.51
CA ALA A 48 6.61 -6.69 -1.21
C ALA A 48 5.58 -6.44 -0.12
N ILE A 49 4.59 -5.57 -0.38
CA ILE A 49 3.53 -5.24 0.55
C ILE A 49 2.68 -6.48 0.87
N ALA A 50 2.29 -7.27 -0.13
CA ALA A 50 1.55 -8.51 0.09
C ALA A 50 2.37 -9.51 0.92
N GLY A 51 3.65 -9.66 0.61
CA GLY A 51 4.57 -10.57 1.31
C GLY A 51 4.82 -10.17 2.77
N PHE A 52 5.12 -8.90 3.03
CA PHE A 52 5.36 -8.41 4.39
C PHE A 52 4.11 -8.47 5.27
N ASN A 53 2.96 -8.20 4.69
CA ASN A 53 1.70 -8.12 5.43
C ASN A 53 0.92 -9.43 5.47
N ASN A 54 1.39 -10.45 4.77
CA ASN A 54 0.77 -11.77 4.71
C ASN A 54 -0.73 -11.72 4.39
N PHE A 55 -1.07 -11.08 3.25
CA PHE A 55 -2.41 -11.02 2.70
C PHE A 55 -2.38 -11.21 1.17
N TYR A 56 -3.51 -11.57 0.57
CA TYR A 56 -3.69 -11.51 -0.88
C TYR A 56 -3.88 -10.06 -1.32
N SER A 57 -3.25 -9.65 -2.41
CA SER A 57 -3.42 -8.32 -2.99
C SER A 57 -3.84 -8.42 -4.45
N ALA A 58 -4.98 -7.85 -4.79
CA ALA A 58 -5.43 -7.68 -6.16
C ALA A 58 -5.27 -6.20 -6.56
N MET A 59 -4.39 -5.93 -7.50
CA MET A 59 -4.15 -4.62 -8.05
C MET A 59 -4.85 -4.49 -9.40
N SER A 60 -5.83 -3.60 -9.47
CA SER A 60 -6.46 -3.19 -10.72
C SER A 60 -5.88 -1.84 -11.15
N ASN A 61 -5.25 -1.79 -12.30
CA ASN A 61 -4.74 -0.56 -12.89
C ASN A 61 -5.66 -0.08 -14.00
N ILE A 62 -5.59 1.22 -14.26
CA ILE A 62 -6.30 1.84 -15.37
C ILE A 62 -5.68 1.44 -16.72
N THR A 63 -6.48 1.41 -17.77
CA THR A 63 -5.99 1.36 -19.15
C THR A 63 -5.95 2.76 -19.73
N PHE A 64 -4.97 3.03 -20.57
CA PHE A 64 -4.85 4.29 -21.31
C PHE A 64 -4.84 4.06 -22.82
N PRO A 65 -5.45 4.93 -23.61
CA PRO A 65 -5.28 4.90 -25.07
C PRO A 65 -3.80 4.96 -25.45
N ALA A 66 -3.43 4.25 -26.50
CA ALA A 66 -2.02 4.13 -26.94
C ALA A 66 -1.36 5.48 -27.30
N ASP A 67 -2.16 6.47 -27.69
CA ASP A 67 -1.74 7.83 -28.00
C ASP A 67 -1.71 8.77 -26.78
N SER A 68 -2.11 8.28 -25.63
CA SER A 68 -2.04 9.03 -24.37
C SER A 68 -0.61 9.24 -23.91
N ALA A 69 -0.31 10.42 -23.38
CA ALA A 69 0.96 10.69 -22.69
C ALA A 69 1.19 9.76 -21.49
N TYR A 70 0.15 9.15 -20.95
CA TYR A 70 0.17 8.25 -19.81
C TYR A 70 0.10 6.76 -20.18
N ALA A 71 0.13 6.42 -21.49
CA ALA A 71 -0.02 5.03 -21.95
C ALA A 71 0.95 4.05 -21.29
N LYS A 72 2.17 4.50 -20.98
CA LYS A 72 3.19 3.67 -20.29
C LYS A 72 2.88 3.36 -18.83
N GLY A 73 1.93 4.07 -18.23
CA GLY A 73 1.52 3.86 -16.84
C GLY A 73 0.26 3.02 -16.69
N GLY A 74 -0.39 2.68 -17.79
CA GLY A 74 -1.58 1.83 -17.79
C GLY A 74 -1.27 0.34 -17.80
N GLY A 75 -2.30 -0.47 -17.54
CA GLY A 75 -2.20 -1.93 -17.60
C GLY A 75 -1.39 -2.56 -16.48
N GLY A 76 -0.99 -3.79 -16.69
CA GLY A 76 -0.20 -4.54 -15.71
C GLY A 76 -0.96 -4.95 -14.45
N SER A 77 -2.27 -5.09 -14.52
CA SER A 77 -3.09 -5.57 -13.39
C SER A 77 -2.64 -6.95 -12.93
N LEU A 78 -2.61 -7.20 -11.62
CA LEU A 78 -2.09 -8.46 -11.09
C LEU A 78 -2.75 -8.87 -9.77
N ILE A 79 -2.72 -10.17 -9.51
CA ILE A 79 -3.09 -10.77 -8.23
C ILE A 79 -1.84 -11.39 -7.62
N VAL A 80 -1.59 -11.05 -6.37
CA VAL A 80 -0.40 -11.45 -5.62
C VAL A 80 -0.81 -12.21 -4.37
N GLY A 81 -0.12 -13.29 -4.09
CA GLY A 81 -0.32 -14.10 -2.90
C GLY A 81 0.47 -13.60 -1.69
N PRO A 82 0.19 -14.18 -0.51
CA PRO A 82 0.70 -13.70 0.79
C PRO A 82 2.21 -13.89 1.00
N ARG A 83 2.93 -14.42 0.04
CA ARG A 83 4.39 -14.51 0.03
C ARG A 83 5.03 -13.64 -1.05
N GLY A 84 4.24 -12.74 -1.67
CA GLY A 84 4.67 -11.87 -2.75
C GLY A 84 4.73 -12.55 -4.13
N GLN A 85 4.30 -13.81 -4.24
CA GLN A 85 4.24 -14.51 -5.53
C GLN A 85 3.10 -13.97 -6.39
N VAL A 86 3.36 -13.74 -7.67
CA VAL A 86 2.32 -13.41 -8.64
C VAL A 86 1.49 -14.66 -8.92
N LEU A 87 0.19 -14.59 -8.74
CA LEU A 87 -0.76 -15.67 -9.00
C LEU A 87 -1.40 -15.53 -10.38
N ALA A 88 -1.72 -14.31 -10.77
CA ALA A 88 -2.21 -13.97 -12.10
C ALA A 88 -1.77 -12.55 -12.47
N GLU A 89 -1.57 -12.29 -13.74
CA GLU A 89 -1.14 -10.99 -14.25
C GLU A 89 -1.58 -10.85 -15.71
N ASP A 90 -2.02 -9.67 -16.07
CA ASP A 90 -2.08 -9.23 -17.45
C ASP A 90 -1.13 -8.04 -17.64
N PRO A 91 -0.02 -8.23 -18.38
CA PRO A 91 0.97 -7.18 -18.60
C PRO A 91 0.53 -6.16 -19.67
N SER A 92 -0.59 -6.41 -20.37
CA SER A 92 -1.08 -5.52 -21.42
C SER A 92 -1.68 -4.24 -20.83
N ASN A 93 -1.87 -3.25 -21.69
CA ASN A 93 -2.64 -2.03 -21.39
C ASN A 93 -4.06 -2.13 -21.97
N ASP A 94 -4.54 -3.34 -22.22
CA ASP A 94 -5.89 -3.60 -22.72
C ASP A 94 -6.84 -3.90 -21.54
N GLU A 95 -8.14 -3.82 -21.81
CA GLU A 95 -9.15 -4.26 -20.85
C GLU A 95 -9.12 -5.78 -20.75
N ALA A 96 -8.95 -6.30 -19.54
CA ALA A 96 -8.87 -7.74 -19.30
C ALA A 96 -9.49 -8.13 -17.97
N ILE A 97 -9.82 -9.40 -17.86
CA ILE A 97 -10.21 -10.03 -16.59
C ILE A 97 -9.11 -11.01 -16.23
N ILE A 98 -8.58 -10.88 -15.02
CA ILE A 98 -7.63 -11.84 -14.45
C ILE A 98 -8.24 -12.53 -13.25
N GLU A 99 -7.98 -13.81 -13.10
CA GLU A 99 -8.54 -14.65 -12.04
C GLU A 99 -7.44 -15.46 -11.37
N ALA A 100 -7.59 -15.73 -10.08
CA ALA A 100 -6.72 -16.61 -9.33
C ALA A 100 -7.49 -17.31 -8.22
N GLU A 101 -7.18 -18.58 -7.99
CA GLU A 101 -7.63 -19.29 -6.81
C GLU A 101 -6.81 -18.85 -5.59
N ILE A 102 -7.48 -18.63 -4.46
CA ILE A 102 -6.86 -18.26 -3.19
C ILE A 102 -7.21 -19.28 -2.10
N ASP A 103 -6.20 -19.68 -1.32
CA ASP A 103 -6.38 -20.60 -0.19
C ASP A 103 -6.43 -19.83 1.12
N MET A 104 -7.64 -19.52 1.57
CA MET A 104 -7.86 -18.79 2.82
C MET A 104 -7.52 -19.63 4.05
N ALA A 105 -7.64 -20.95 3.98
CA ALA A 105 -7.28 -21.82 5.09
C ALA A 105 -5.76 -21.83 5.31
N ALA A 106 -4.98 -21.97 4.23
CA ALA A 106 -3.52 -21.87 4.29
C ALA A 106 -3.04 -20.48 4.75
N LEU A 107 -3.70 -19.39 4.30
CA LEU A 107 -3.41 -18.05 4.77
C LEU A 107 -3.57 -17.94 6.30
N ARG A 108 -4.72 -18.38 6.82
CA ARG A 108 -5.05 -18.30 8.25
C ARG A 108 -4.14 -19.18 9.10
N GLN A 109 -3.82 -20.38 8.63
CA GLN A 109 -2.82 -21.23 9.28
C GLN A 109 -1.43 -20.58 9.30
N GLY A 110 -1.03 -19.93 8.21
CA GLY A 110 0.24 -19.22 8.10
C GLY A 110 0.35 -18.04 9.07
N ARG A 111 -0.74 -17.33 9.31
CA ARG A 111 -0.81 -16.18 10.23
C ARG A 111 -0.61 -16.53 11.69
N GLY A 112 -0.81 -17.77 12.09
CA GLY A 112 -0.52 -18.26 13.43
C GLY A 112 0.99 -18.37 13.74
N ARG A 113 1.88 -18.10 12.81
CA ARG A 113 3.33 -18.20 12.98
C ARG A 113 3.96 -16.86 13.37
N PRO A 114 4.99 -16.84 14.25
CA PRO A 114 5.53 -15.59 14.83
C PRO A 114 6.33 -14.69 13.88
N ARG A 115 6.29 -14.92 12.58
CA ARG A 115 7.08 -14.15 11.59
C ARG A 115 6.29 -13.09 10.82
N HIS A 116 5.02 -12.89 11.16
CA HIS A 116 4.16 -11.99 10.39
C HIS A 116 3.75 -10.76 11.20
N ILE A 117 3.46 -9.67 10.51
CA ILE A 117 3.12 -8.36 11.06
C ILE A 117 2.08 -8.38 12.18
N PRO A 118 1.09 -9.29 12.26
CA PRO A 118 0.24 -9.39 13.44
C PRO A 118 1.02 -9.59 14.75
N HIS A 119 2.27 -9.99 14.67
CA HIS A 119 3.19 -10.17 15.79
C HIS A 119 4.29 -9.09 15.86
N TYR A 120 4.08 -7.95 15.20
CA TYR A 120 5.02 -6.84 15.25
C TYR A 120 5.21 -6.39 16.71
N PRO A 121 6.45 -6.30 17.20
CA PRO A 121 6.68 -5.90 18.58
C PRO A 121 6.44 -4.39 18.73
N MET A 122 5.18 -3.99 18.78
CA MET A 122 4.77 -2.58 18.83
C MET A 122 5.41 -1.85 20.03
N GLY A 123 5.64 -2.53 21.13
CA GLY A 123 6.37 -1.96 22.27
C GLY A 123 7.80 -1.54 21.96
N VAL A 124 8.41 -2.08 20.89
CA VAL A 124 9.74 -1.69 20.42
C VAL A 124 9.67 -0.64 19.31
N VAL A 125 8.69 -0.76 18.44
CA VAL A 125 8.57 0.07 17.23
C VAL A 125 7.88 1.40 17.50
N ASP A 126 6.84 1.41 18.33
CA ASP A 126 6.05 2.60 18.66
C ASP A 126 6.89 3.76 19.25
N PRO A 127 7.82 3.52 20.19
CA PRO A 127 8.69 4.57 20.69
C PRO A 127 9.58 5.19 19.59
N VAL A 128 10.07 4.38 18.66
CA VAL A 128 10.89 4.86 17.54
C VAL A 128 10.06 5.74 16.60
N PHE A 129 8.84 5.32 16.28
CA PHE A 129 7.96 6.14 15.45
C PHE A 129 7.54 7.45 16.12
N LYS A 130 7.25 7.43 17.41
CA LYS A 130 6.93 8.64 18.17
C LYS A 130 8.07 9.63 18.18
N GLN A 131 9.28 9.16 18.48
CA GLN A 131 10.49 10.00 18.43
C GLN A 131 10.71 10.57 17.03
N TYR A 132 10.50 9.75 15.98
CA TYR A 132 10.66 10.19 14.62
C TYR A 132 9.66 11.28 14.23
N VAL A 133 8.40 11.17 14.63
CA VAL A 133 7.38 12.20 14.39
C VAL A 133 7.71 13.50 15.14
N GLU A 134 8.18 13.39 16.39
CA GLU A 134 8.52 14.55 17.20
C GLU A 134 9.80 15.28 16.69
N GLU A 135 10.86 14.53 16.39
CA GLU A 135 12.15 15.09 16.00
C GLU A 135 12.28 15.37 14.50
N PHE A 136 11.57 14.59 13.69
CA PHE A 136 11.65 14.62 12.23
C PHE A 136 10.25 14.64 11.60
N PRO A 137 9.46 15.69 11.83
CA PRO A 137 8.15 15.81 11.18
C PRO A 137 8.38 15.84 9.67
N LEU A 138 8.21 14.67 9.06
CA LEU A 138 8.54 14.45 7.66
C LEU A 138 7.50 14.95 6.72
N ASN A 139 6.31 15.07 7.21
CA ASN A 139 5.25 15.37 6.32
C ASN A 139 4.59 16.69 6.71
N HIS A 140 4.25 17.41 5.70
CA HIS A 140 3.38 18.56 5.74
C HIS A 140 2.01 18.29 6.38
N LEU A 141 1.68 17.02 6.70
CA LEU A 141 0.43 16.64 7.38
C LEU A 141 0.43 17.05 8.87
N ASP A 142 1.57 17.43 9.43
CA ASP A 142 1.64 18.08 10.73
C ASP A 142 1.19 19.56 10.66
N VAL A 143 1.00 20.06 9.45
CA VAL A 143 0.40 21.37 9.23
C VAL A 143 -1.12 21.19 9.13
N PRO A 144 -1.93 21.95 9.90
CA PRO A 144 -3.37 21.94 9.77
C PRO A 144 -3.82 22.11 8.32
N VAL A 145 -4.89 21.43 7.93
CA VAL A 145 -5.39 21.43 6.54
C VAL A 145 -5.61 22.86 6.03
N GLU A 146 -6.06 23.75 6.90
CA GLU A 146 -6.32 25.17 6.61
C GLU A 146 -5.04 25.96 6.32
N GLN A 147 -3.87 25.39 6.66
CA GLN A 147 -2.56 26.00 6.43
C GLN A 147 -1.78 25.33 5.30
N LEU A 148 -2.38 24.32 4.66
CA LEU A 148 -1.77 23.68 3.50
C LEU A 148 -1.74 24.67 2.34
N PRO A 149 -0.62 24.76 1.61
CA PRO A 149 -0.51 25.63 0.45
C PRO A 149 -1.46 25.20 -0.68
N ASP A 150 -2.02 26.18 -1.36
CA ASP A 150 -2.93 25.95 -2.50
C ASP A 150 -2.20 25.59 -3.80
N SER A 151 -0.90 25.74 -3.85
CA SER A 151 -0.09 25.47 -5.04
C SER A 151 1.03 24.47 -4.78
N GLY A 152 1.38 23.70 -5.80
CA GLY A 152 2.50 22.75 -5.73
C GLY A 152 3.86 23.46 -5.50
N GLN A 153 3.99 24.72 -5.91
CA GLN A 153 5.22 25.50 -5.71
C GLN A 153 5.36 25.93 -4.25
N GLU A 154 4.30 26.40 -3.62
CA GLU A 154 4.27 26.75 -2.20
C GLU A 154 4.42 25.51 -1.33
N MET A 155 3.80 24.38 -1.71
CA MET A 155 3.99 23.10 -1.07
C MET A 155 5.47 22.68 -1.07
N LYS A 156 6.16 22.84 -2.20
CA LYS A 156 7.59 22.55 -2.30
C LYS A 156 8.42 23.45 -1.37
N VAL A 157 8.09 24.73 -1.28
CA VAL A 157 8.76 25.66 -0.35
C VAL A 157 8.53 25.24 1.10
N LEU A 158 7.31 24.82 1.45
CA LEU A 158 6.98 24.31 2.78
C LEU A 158 7.80 23.05 3.09
N MET A 159 7.82 22.09 2.19
CA MET A 159 8.59 20.84 2.33
C MET A 159 10.10 21.13 2.45
N ASP A 160 10.63 22.07 1.68
CA ASP A 160 12.04 22.47 1.76
C ASP A 160 12.39 23.12 3.10
N LYS A 161 11.48 23.90 3.68
CA LYS A 161 11.66 24.48 5.02
C LYS A 161 11.59 23.44 6.13
N GLN A 162 10.74 22.43 5.97
CA GLN A 162 10.55 21.34 6.96
C GLN A 162 11.62 20.25 6.85
N SER A 163 12.38 20.19 5.77
CA SER A 163 13.39 19.15 5.58
C SER A 163 14.62 19.41 6.48
N ARG A 164 14.51 19.02 7.75
CA ARG A 164 15.59 19.13 8.74
C ARG A 164 16.83 18.30 8.41
N TRP A 165 16.72 17.32 7.55
CA TRP A 165 17.83 16.49 7.09
C TRP A 165 18.75 17.15 6.06
N LYS A 166 18.32 18.23 5.42
CA LYS A 166 19.21 19.00 4.55
C LYS A 166 20.29 19.80 5.33
N ALA A 167 20.16 19.83 6.66
CA ALA A 167 21.06 20.59 7.53
C ALA A 167 22.09 19.70 8.25
N ARG A 168 22.23 18.41 7.88
CA ARG A 168 23.23 17.49 8.47
C ARG A 168 24.22 17.00 7.45
#